data_3aff75155a1b0e3d02d63e63eb237387
#
_entry.id   3aff75155a1b0e3d02d63e63eb237387
#
_cell.length_a   1.000
_cell.length_b   1.000
_cell.length_c   1.000
_cell.angle_alpha   90.00
_cell.angle_beta   90.00
_cell.angle_gamma   90.00
#
_symmetry.space_group_name_H-M   'P 1'
#
loop_
_entity.id
_entity.type
_entity.pdbx_description
1 polymer ?
#
loop_
_entity_poly.entity_id
_entity_poly.type
_entity_poly.pdbx_seq_one_letter_code
_entity_poly.pdbx_strand_id
1 'polypeptide(L)'
;STAGQDMGLKGAGIQPILLSSYTHFMIAEWSLVNGDAETARQFLASGLAESFSKVTGFAAEMGAAGAVEFRSGASVDETAFLGSLTDNINAYIDYVAGTGATSLWNTTNDKMGLLVQEYFLALWGNGVEAYNTFRRTDKPTDLQPLLKTANNDMIQSFFYPRTEVD
;
A
#
# COMPACT_ATOMS: atom_id res chain seq x y z
N SER A 1 -25.78 -9.19 -18.15
CA SER A 1 -25.01 -9.84 -17.09
C SER A 1 -24.64 -8.77 -16.09
N THR A 2 -25.21 -8.88 -14.93
CA THR A 2 -25.00 -8.00 -13.76
C THR A 2 -23.72 -8.37 -12.99
N ALA A 3 -22.67 -8.75 -13.71
CA ALA A 3 -21.38 -9.01 -13.14
C ALA A 3 -20.86 -7.70 -12.48
N GLY A 4 -20.89 -7.65 -11.17
CA GLY A 4 -20.46 -6.53 -10.36
C GLY A 4 -21.49 -5.95 -9.40
N GLN A 5 -22.78 -6.20 -9.60
CA GLN A 5 -23.81 -5.72 -8.67
C GLN A 5 -24.00 -6.60 -7.44
N ASP A 6 -23.64 -7.88 -7.53
CA ASP A 6 -23.79 -8.85 -6.44
C ASP A 6 -22.47 -9.20 -5.73
N MET A 7 -21.35 -8.67 -6.25
CA MET A 7 -19.99 -8.96 -5.78
C MET A 7 -19.43 -7.80 -4.97
N GLY A 8 -20.12 -7.36 -4.02
CA GLY A 8 -19.69 -6.30 -3.13
C GLY A 8 -20.87 -5.84 -2.31
N LEU A 9 -20.63 -5.27 -1.19
CA LEU A 9 -21.59 -4.78 -0.22
C LEU A 9 -22.53 -3.68 -0.81
N LYS A 10 -23.15 -3.96 -1.96
CA LYS A 10 -24.08 -3.05 -2.67
C LYS A 10 -23.50 -1.65 -2.90
N GLY A 11 -22.21 -1.58 -3.18
CA GLY A 11 -21.50 -0.32 -3.39
C GLY A 11 -21.05 0.39 -2.10
N ALA A 12 -21.21 -0.23 -0.94
CA ALA A 12 -20.59 0.28 0.28
C ALA A 12 -19.07 0.16 0.13
N GLY A 13 -18.43 1.29 -0.10
CA GLY A 13 -16.97 1.40 -0.23
C GLY A 13 -16.39 2.10 0.99
N ILE A 14 -15.17 1.73 1.34
CA ILE A 14 -14.35 2.46 2.30
C ILE A 14 -13.35 3.27 1.51
N GLN A 15 -13.36 4.60 1.70
CA GLN A 15 -12.30 5.45 1.19
C GLN A 15 -11.34 5.77 2.34
N PRO A 16 -10.13 5.22 2.34
CA PRO A 16 -9.16 5.51 3.38
C PRO A 16 -8.64 6.94 3.22
N ILE A 17 -8.83 7.78 4.23
CA ILE A 17 -8.27 9.14 4.26
C ILE A 17 -6.97 9.13 5.05
N LEU A 18 -7.00 8.57 6.26
CA LEU A 18 -5.84 8.41 7.13
C LEU A 18 -6.00 7.12 7.92
N LEU A 19 -5.05 6.22 7.78
CA LEU A 19 -4.99 4.97 8.53
C LEU A 19 -3.78 4.97 9.48
N SER A 20 -3.83 4.16 10.54
CA SER A 20 -2.70 3.96 11.45
C SER A 20 -1.45 3.47 10.71
N SER A 21 -1.62 2.59 9.73
CA SER A 21 -0.52 2.14 8.87
C SER A 21 0.21 3.30 8.18
N TYR A 22 -0.50 4.33 7.71
CA TYR A 22 0.13 5.48 7.06
C TYR A 22 1.05 6.24 8.02
N THR A 23 0.62 6.39 9.27
CA THR A 23 1.43 7.04 10.31
C THR A 23 2.74 6.27 10.55
N HIS A 24 2.69 4.94 10.56
CA HIS A 24 3.89 4.12 10.69
C HIS A 24 4.85 4.32 9.51
N PHE A 25 4.37 4.33 8.28
CA PHE A 25 5.21 4.60 7.10
C PHE A 25 5.81 6.01 7.14
N MET A 26 5.05 7.02 7.55
CA MET A 26 5.55 8.40 7.69
C MET A 26 6.64 8.50 8.77
N ILE A 27 6.49 7.81 9.91
CA ILE A 27 7.52 7.77 10.95
C ILE A 27 8.76 7.02 10.43
N ALA A 28 8.58 5.94 9.68
CA ALA A 28 9.69 5.21 9.08
C ALA A 28 10.48 6.10 8.11
N GLU A 29 9.80 6.86 7.26
CA GLU A 29 10.42 7.81 6.36
C GLU A 29 11.20 8.90 7.12
N TRP A 30 10.55 9.51 8.12
CA TRP A 30 11.19 10.52 8.95
C TRP A 30 12.45 9.96 9.65
N SER A 31 12.38 8.74 10.17
CA SER A 31 13.52 8.08 10.82
C SER A 31 14.68 7.86 9.83
N LEU A 32 14.39 7.43 8.60
CA LEU A 32 15.42 7.29 7.56
C LEU A 32 16.10 8.62 7.23
N VAL A 33 15.32 9.69 7.09
CA VAL A 33 15.86 11.04 6.81
C VAL A 33 16.79 11.50 7.94
N ASN A 34 16.49 11.09 9.18
CA ASN A 34 17.31 11.44 10.35
C ASN A 34 18.46 10.43 10.63
N GLY A 35 18.67 9.46 9.74
CA GLY A 35 19.77 8.50 9.84
C GLY A 35 19.50 7.32 10.79
N ASP A 36 18.29 7.18 11.33
CA ASP A 36 17.91 6.07 12.20
C ASP A 36 17.26 4.94 11.39
N ALA A 37 18.10 4.15 10.75
CA ALA A 37 17.65 3.07 9.89
C ALA A 37 16.97 1.92 10.67
N GLU A 38 17.33 1.70 11.93
CA GLU A 38 16.73 0.61 12.71
C GLU A 38 15.30 0.97 13.15
N THR A 39 15.08 2.19 13.64
CA THR A 39 13.73 2.68 13.94
C THR A 39 12.88 2.69 12.67
N ALA A 40 13.44 3.11 11.54
CA ALA A 40 12.73 3.10 10.26
C ALA A 40 12.29 1.68 9.87
N ARG A 41 13.17 0.68 10.04
CA ARG A 41 12.84 -0.74 9.77
C ARG A 41 11.67 -1.23 10.64
N GLN A 42 11.72 -0.91 11.93
CA GLN A 42 10.68 -1.32 12.88
C GLN A 42 9.32 -0.71 12.52
N PHE A 43 9.31 0.58 12.16
CA PHE A 43 8.08 1.25 11.74
C PHE A 43 7.60 0.79 10.36
N LEU A 44 8.49 0.41 9.45
CA LEU A 44 8.13 -0.24 8.20
C LEU A 44 7.42 -1.57 8.46
N ALA A 45 7.98 -2.42 9.31
CA ALA A 45 7.36 -3.69 9.69
C ALA A 45 5.97 -3.48 10.33
N SER A 46 5.85 -2.51 11.23
CA SER A 46 4.57 -2.16 11.87
C SER A 46 3.54 -1.64 10.86
N GLY A 47 3.97 -0.80 9.92
CA GLY A 47 3.11 -0.28 8.85
C GLY A 47 2.57 -1.37 7.94
N LEU A 48 3.41 -2.33 7.57
CA LEU A 48 3.00 -3.52 6.81
C LEU A 48 1.98 -4.36 7.60
N ALA A 49 2.28 -4.67 8.86
CA ALA A 49 1.39 -5.47 9.72
C ALA A 49 0.00 -4.82 9.86
N GLU A 50 -0.05 -3.52 10.15
CA GLU A 50 -1.28 -2.75 10.24
C GLU A 50 -2.04 -2.70 8.91
N SER A 51 -1.34 -2.52 7.79
CA SER A 51 -1.95 -2.50 6.46
C SER A 51 -2.60 -3.84 6.12
N PHE A 52 -1.90 -4.94 6.34
CA PHE A 52 -2.46 -6.28 6.11
C PHE A 52 -3.62 -6.58 7.06
N SER A 53 -3.49 -6.24 8.35
CA SER A 53 -4.57 -6.41 9.33
C SER A 53 -5.84 -5.68 8.90
N LYS A 54 -5.71 -4.45 8.38
CA LYS A 54 -6.85 -3.67 7.90
C LYS A 54 -7.52 -4.34 6.70
N VAL A 55 -6.74 -4.76 5.71
CA VAL A 55 -7.27 -5.39 4.49
C VAL A 55 -7.97 -6.72 4.82
N THR A 56 -7.37 -7.56 5.64
CA THR A 56 -7.95 -8.84 6.04
C THR A 56 -9.16 -8.69 6.95
N GLY A 57 -9.23 -7.58 7.72
CA GLY A 57 -10.35 -7.26 8.61
C GLY A 57 -11.58 -6.68 7.91
N PHE A 58 -11.47 -6.17 6.69
CA PHE A 58 -12.59 -5.49 6.01
C PHE A 58 -13.83 -6.36 5.89
N ALA A 59 -13.69 -7.62 5.52
CA ALA A 59 -14.83 -8.51 5.36
C ALA A 59 -15.59 -8.69 6.68
N ALA A 60 -14.87 -8.87 7.78
CA ALA A 60 -15.46 -9.01 9.11
C ALA A 60 -16.12 -7.70 9.59
N GLU A 61 -15.43 -6.56 9.42
CA GLU A 61 -15.97 -5.24 9.79
C GLU A 61 -17.25 -4.89 9.06
N MET A 62 -17.40 -5.34 7.83
CA MET A 62 -18.57 -5.08 7.00
C MET A 62 -19.67 -6.14 7.15
N GLY A 63 -19.54 -7.09 8.06
CA GLY A 63 -20.51 -8.17 8.27
C GLY A 63 -20.57 -9.19 7.13
N ALA A 64 -19.57 -9.21 6.28
CA ALA A 64 -19.43 -10.10 5.15
C ALA A 64 -18.56 -11.33 5.48
N ALA A 65 -18.52 -11.73 6.74
CA ALA A 65 -17.81 -12.93 7.16
C ALA A 65 -18.31 -14.15 6.35
N GLY A 66 -17.42 -14.85 5.67
CA GLY A 66 -17.71 -15.99 4.82
C GLY A 66 -17.91 -15.68 3.33
N ALA A 67 -17.78 -14.45 2.88
CA ALA A 67 -17.97 -14.06 1.48
C ALA A 67 -16.65 -13.95 0.68
N VAL A 68 -15.70 -14.84 0.88
CA VAL A 68 -14.58 -14.98 -0.06
C VAL A 68 -14.98 -15.92 -1.18
N GLU A 69 -15.86 -15.48 -2.08
CA GLU A 69 -16.11 -16.18 -3.33
C GLU A 69 -14.99 -15.87 -4.32
N PHE A 70 -14.07 -16.80 -4.47
CA PHE A 70 -13.17 -16.78 -5.62
C PHE A 70 -13.97 -17.03 -6.91
N ARG A 71 -13.68 -16.25 -7.92
CA ARG A 71 -14.33 -16.22 -9.24
C ARG A 71 -14.33 -17.56 -10.00
N SER A 72 -13.69 -18.59 -9.47
CA SER A 72 -13.57 -19.92 -10.07
C SER A 72 -14.62 -20.94 -9.63
N GLY A 73 -15.56 -20.58 -8.76
CA GLY A 73 -16.57 -21.52 -8.26
C GLY A 73 -16.01 -22.66 -7.41
N ALA A 74 -14.74 -22.61 -7.03
CA ALA A 74 -14.16 -23.57 -6.10
C ALA A 74 -14.47 -23.12 -4.67
N SER A 75 -15.06 -24.02 -3.87
CA SER A 75 -15.18 -23.79 -2.43
C SER A 75 -13.79 -23.80 -1.82
N VAL A 76 -13.36 -22.67 -1.26
CA VAL A 76 -12.13 -22.58 -0.50
C VAL A 76 -12.46 -22.84 0.96
N ASP A 77 -11.72 -23.73 1.61
CA ASP A 77 -11.77 -23.85 3.06
C ASP A 77 -11.25 -22.54 3.67
N GLU A 78 -12.18 -21.73 4.18
CA GLU A 78 -11.90 -20.41 4.73
C GLU A 78 -10.90 -20.48 5.88
N THR A 79 -11.00 -21.50 6.74
CA THR A 79 -10.09 -21.64 7.89
C THR A 79 -8.67 -21.96 7.44
N ALA A 80 -8.53 -22.86 6.46
CA ALA A 80 -7.22 -23.19 5.89
C ALA A 80 -6.63 -22.03 5.12
N PHE A 81 -7.46 -21.28 4.37
CA PHE A 81 -7.03 -20.08 3.64
C PHE A 81 -6.54 -18.98 4.58
N LEU A 82 -7.31 -18.65 5.63
CA LEU A 82 -6.93 -17.60 6.58
C LEU A 82 -5.69 -17.97 7.39
N GLY A 83 -5.53 -19.24 7.75
CA GLY A 83 -4.32 -19.74 8.40
C GLY A 83 -3.10 -19.59 7.50
N SER A 84 -3.20 -20.08 6.26
CA SER A 84 -2.13 -19.92 5.26
C SER A 84 -1.86 -18.45 4.92
N LEU A 85 -2.89 -17.59 4.89
CA LEU A 85 -2.75 -16.16 4.65
C LEU A 85 -1.93 -15.48 5.75
N THR A 86 -2.20 -15.78 7.01
CA THR A 86 -1.46 -15.24 8.16
C THR A 86 0.01 -15.61 8.10
N ASP A 87 0.33 -16.87 7.81
CA ASP A 87 1.72 -17.33 7.66
C ASP A 87 2.41 -16.63 6.50
N ASN A 88 1.74 -16.48 5.37
CA ASN A 88 2.27 -15.78 4.21
C ASN A 88 2.50 -14.29 4.47
N ILE A 89 1.61 -13.63 5.21
CA ILE A 89 1.77 -12.22 5.62
C ILE A 89 3.00 -12.07 6.51
N ASN A 90 3.14 -12.92 7.52
CA ASN A 90 4.30 -12.88 8.42
C ASN A 90 5.60 -13.14 7.64
N ALA A 91 5.61 -14.13 6.75
CA ALA A 91 6.76 -14.41 5.90
C ALA A 91 7.11 -13.24 4.98
N TYR A 92 6.10 -12.53 4.46
CA TYR A 92 6.32 -11.34 3.64
C TYR A 92 6.93 -10.18 4.46
N ILE A 93 6.40 -9.92 5.66
CA ILE A 93 6.94 -8.88 6.54
C ILE A 93 8.39 -9.18 6.90
N ASP A 94 8.71 -10.44 7.23
CA ASP A 94 10.08 -10.87 7.50
C ASP A 94 10.98 -10.75 6.26
N TYR A 95 10.45 -11.04 5.08
CA TYR A 95 11.19 -10.87 3.82
C TYR A 95 11.49 -9.39 3.54
N VAL A 96 10.54 -8.49 3.74
CA VAL A 96 10.71 -7.05 3.47
C VAL A 96 11.54 -6.38 4.57
N ALA A 97 11.11 -6.49 5.82
CA ALA A 97 11.59 -5.71 6.96
C ALA A 97 12.22 -6.55 8.09
N GLY A 98 12.50 -7.83 7.85
CA GLY A 98 13.11 -8.71 8.83
C GLY A 98 14.56 -8.35 9.15
N THR A 99 15.06 -8.91 10.25
CA THR A 99 16.46 -8.74 10.70
C THR A 99 17.43 -9.69 10.03
N GLY A 100 16.93 -10.69 9.30
CA GLY A 100 17.74 -11.67 8.59
C GLY A 100 18.60 -11.05 7.48
N ALA A 101 19.78 -11.60 7.25
CA ALA A 101 20.72 -11.09 6.24
C ALA A 101 20.16 -11.09 4.81
N THR A 102 19.14 -11.90 4.55
CA THR A 102 18.48 -12.04 3.23
C THR A 102 17.24 -11.18 3.08
N SER A 103 16.83 -10.42 4.10
CA SER A 103 15.69 -9.50 3.99
C SER A 103 15.98 -8.41 2.97
N LEU A 104 14.93 -7.90 2.31
CA LEU A 104 15.08 -6.79 1.36
C LEU A 104 15.68 -5.56 2.05
N TRP A 105 15.29 -5.29 3.31
CA TRP A 105 15.85 -4.18 4.08
C TRP A 105 17.37 -4.24 4.20
N ASN A 106 17.92 -5.44 4.43
CA ASN A 106 19.37 -5.62 4.63
C ASN A 106 20.15 -5.75 3.32
N THR A 107 19.48 -6.12 2.24
CA THR A 107 20.14 -6.34 0.94
C THR A 107 20.03 -5.13 0.00
N THR A 108 19.04 -4.25 0.20
CA THR A 108 18.88 -3.07 -0.65
C THR A 108 19.87 -1.95 -0.32
N ASN A 109 20.32 -1.26 -1.36
CA ASN A 109 21.06 0.00 -1.23
C ASN A 109 20.14 1.22 -1.16
N ASP A 110 18.86 1.08 -1.55
CA ASP A 110 17.85 2.14 -1.53
C ASP A 110 16.73 1.81 -0.56
N LYS A 111 16.99 2.04 0.73
CA LYS A 111 15.99 1.82 1.79
C LYS A 111 14.78 2.74 1.66
N MET A 112 14.99 3.97 1.20
CA MET A 112 13.90 4.90 0.95
C MET A 112 13.01 4.41 -0.19
N GLY A 113 13.59 3.91 -1.28
CA GLY A 113 12.84 3.31 -2.38
C GLY A 113 12.01 2.12 -1.94
N LEU A 114 12.60 1.19 -1.18
CA LEU A 114 11.87 0.06 -0.61
C LEU A 114 10.70 0.52 0.27
N LEU A 115 10.95 1.45 1.20
CA LEU A 115 9.92 1.96 2.10
C LEU A 115 8.77 2.61 1.34
N VAL A 116 9.09 3.49 0.39
CA VAL A 116 8.07 4.21 -0.39
C VAL A 116 7.30 3.27 -1.30
N GLN A 117 7.93 2.25 -1.86
CA GLN A 117 7.24 1.21 -2.63
C GLN A 117 6.18 0.49 -1.80
N GLU A 118 6.52 0.06 -0.59
CA GLU A 118 5.59 -0.60 0.32
C GLU A 118 4.47 0.36 0.77
N TYR A 119 4.82 1.60 1.06
CA TYR A 119 3.82 2.61 1.41
C TYR A 119 2.88 2.89 0.24
N PHE A 120 3.39 2.96 -0.99
CA PHE A 120 2.57 3.17 -2.18
C PHE A 120 1.55 2.05 -2.38
N LEU A 121 1.93 0.80 -2.12
CA LEU A 121 0.99 -0.33 -2.12
C LEU A 121 -0.05 -0.23 -1.02
N ALA A 122 0.35 0.17 0.19
CA ALA A 122 -0.56 0.36 1.33
C ALA A 122 -1.56 1.52 1.11
N LEU A 123 -1.22 2.47 0.23
CA LEU A 123 -2.08 3.59 -0.16
C LEU A 123 -3.17 3.22 -1.17
N TRP A 124 -3.39 1.92 -1.44
CA TRP A 124 -4.45 1.49 -2.34
C TRP A 124 -5.80 2.09 -1.94
N GLY A 125 -6.44 2.83 -2.86
CA GLY A 125 -7.69 3.56 -2.61
C GLY A 125 -7.49 5.02 -2.16
N ASN A 126 -6.26 5.46 -1.86
CA ASN A 126 -5.93 6.84 -1.53
C ASN A 126 -4.96 7.45 -2.56
N GLY A 127 -5.49 7.76 -3.74
CA GLY A 127 -4.68 8.30 -4.83
C GLY A 127 -4.06 9.67 -4.53
N VAL A 128 -4.68 10.45 -3.63
CA VAL A 128 -4.17 11.78 -3.25
C VAL A 128 -2.84 11.64 -2.51
N GLU A 129 -2.79 10.78 -1.50
CA GLU A 129 -1.58 10.57 -0.71
C GLU A 129 -0.50 9.82 -1.52
N ALA A 130 -0.90 8.86 -2.36
CA ALA A 130 0.02 8.20 -3.27
C ALA A 130 0.72 9.21 -4.21
N TYR A 131 -0.05 10.13 -4.78
CA TYR A 131 0.49 11.20 -5.62
C TYR A 131 1.38 12.18 -4.83
N ASN A 132 0.98 12.57 -3.62
CA ASN A 132 1.78 13.43 -2.75
C ASN A 132 3.10 12.77 -2.36
N THR A 133 3.08 11.49 -2.04
CA THR A 133 4.27 10.70 -1.72
C THR A 133 5.23 10.65 -2.90
N PHE A 134 4.72 10.38 -4.11
CA PHE A 134 5.52 10.41 -5.34
C PHE A 134 6.15 11.80 -5.56
N ARG A 135 5.37 12.87 -5.49
CA ARG A 135 5.87 14.25 -5.68
C ARG A 135 7.00 14.63 -4.71
N ARG A 136 6.92 14.13 -3.48
CA ARG A 136 7.87 14.46 -2.41
C ARG A 136 9.15 13.63 -2.49
N THR A 137 9.06 12.39 -2.94
CA THR A 137 10.17 11.43 -2.87
C THR A 137 10.74 11.03 -4.23
N ASP A 138 10.04 11.34 -5.33
CA ASP A 138 10.30 10.82 -6.68
C ASP A 138 10.36 9.28 -6.73
N LYS A 139 9.53 8.66 -5.89
CA LYS A 139 9.47 7.20 -5.74
C LYS A 139 8.01 6.72 -5.67
N PRO A 140 7.73 5.48 -6.08
CA PRO A 140 8.65 4.51 -6.69
C PRO A 140 9.12 4.92 -8.10
N THR A 141 10.32 4.50 -8.50
CA THR A 141 10.95 4.89 -9.78
C THR A 141 10.47 4.11 -10.99
N ASP A 142 9.73 3.03 -10.77
CA ASP A 142 9.24 2.10 -11.80
C ASP A 142 7.77 2.28 -12.16
N LEU A 143 7.18 3.45 -11.83
CA LEU A 143 5.83 3.78 -12.25
C LEU A 143 5.71 3.86 -13.77
N GLN A 144 4.59 3.33 -14.28
CA GLN A 144 4.31 3.41 -15.70
C GLN A 144 4.26 4.87 -16.18
N PRO A 145 4.97 5.23 -17.26
CA PRO A 145 4.93 6.58 -17.80
C PRO A 145 3.52 6.98 -18.25
N LEU A 146 3.23 8.27 -18.20
CA LEU A 146 1.96 8.81 -18.70
C LEU A 146 1.81 8.56 -20.20
N LEU A 147 0.71 7.92 -20.60
CA LEU A 147 0.43 7.55 -22.01
C LEU A 147 0.23 8.75 -22.95
N LYS A 148 0.03 9.97 -22.44
CA LYS A 148 -0.40 11.14 -23.24
C LYS A 148 0.49 12.37 -23.14
N THR A 149 1.63 12.32 -22.47
CA THR A 149 2.52 13.48 -22.43
C THR A 149 3.72 13.30 -23.33
N ALA A 150 4.09 14.36 -24.03
CA ALA A 150 5.25 14.36 -24.92
C ALA A 150 6.58 14.05 -24.20
N ASN A 151 6.63 14.26 -22.87
CA ASN A 151 7.83 14.12 -22.06
C ASN A 151 7.80 12.93 -21.09
N ASN A 152 6.73 12.15 -21.03
CA ASN A 152 6.55 11.01 -20.11
C ASN A 152 6.73 11.33 -18.61
N ASP A 153 6.81 12.60 -18.25
CA ASP A 153 6.99 13.02 -16.85
C ASP A 153 5.63 13.12 -16.16
N MET A 154 5.57 12.65 -14.92
CA MET A 154 4.39 12.83 -14.10
C MET A 154 4.25 14.30 -13.70
N ILE A 155 3.03 14.84 -13.82
CA ILE A 155 2.72 16.22 -13.48
C ILE A 155 3.00 16.43 -12.00
N GLN A 156 3.96 17.32 -11.67
CA GLN A 156 4.31 17.64 -10.29
C GLN A 156 3.55 18.85 -9.75
N SER A 157 2.99 19.68 -10.64
CA SER A 157 2.13 20.81 -10.28
C SER A 157 1.09 21.06 -11.35
N PHE A 158 -0.06 21.60 -10.96
CA PHE A 158 -1.04 22.10 -11.91
C PHE A 158 -0.62 23.48 -12.43
N PHE A 159 -0.91 23.75 -13.70
CA PHE A 159 -0.79 25.10 -14.23
C PHE A 159 -1.76 26.03 -13.50
N TYR A 160 -1.35 27.28 -13.32
CA TYR A 160 -2.24 28.31 -12.81
C TYR A 160 -3.44 28.46 -13.76
N PRO A 161 -4.65 28.71 -13.24
CA PRO A 161 -5.80 29.06 -14.08
C PRO A 161 -5.46 30.25 -14.96
N ARG A 162 -5.88 30.21 -16.23
CA ARG A 162 -5.61 31.27 -17.20
C ARG A 162 -6.11 32.64 -16.73
N THR A 163 -7.12 32.65 -15.87
CA THR A 163 -7.69 33.86 -15.26
C THR A 163 -6.82 34.53 -14.21
N GLU A 164 -5.71 33.90 -13.80
CA GLU A 164 -4.76 34.48 -12.82
C GLU A 164 -3.49 35.01 -13.49
N VAL A 165 -3.37 34.93 -14.80
CA VAL A 165 -2.14 35.29 -15.54
C VAL A 165 -2.36 36.55 -16.43
N ASP A 166 -3.58 37.12 -16.46
CA ASP A 166 -3.91 38.34 -17.23
C ASP A 166 -3.85 39.61 -16.35
#